data_b9d6ea89a1167d67f05e2be1487917cd
#
_entry.id   b9d6ea89a1167d67f05e2be1487917cd
#
_cell.length_a   1.000
_cell.length_b   1.000
_cell.length_c   1.000
_cell.angle_alpha   90.00
_cell.angle_beta   90.00
_cell.angle_gamma   90.00
#
_symmetry.space_group_name_H-M   'P 1'
#
loop_
_entity.id
_entity.type
_entity.pdbx_description
1 polymer ?
#
loop_
_entity_poly.entity_id
_entity_poly.type
_entity_poly.pdbx_seq_one_letter_code
_entity_poly.pdbx_strand_id
1 'polypeptide(L)'
;LISAPYVAALLMPNPVLLADLLAVIIFLLWRFRRHSVSERRHRRYRATADRVYTRLRQLSGDGQRMSYLRKINPYVFEELLLLAFERQGYAVQRNASYSGDGGLDGRVHINGECWLIQAKRYSRAITPAHVQDFDALLTRMGQRGLFIHTGRTGQKSRTASSSSQQLMIISGQRLLALLAGKPFKEFSL
;
A
#
# COMPACT_ATOMS: atom_id res chain seq x y z
N LEU A 1 5.76 -68.39 -13.27
CA LEU A 1 4.42 -68.00 -12.86
C LEU A 1 4.54 -67.12 -11.61
N ILE A 2 4.52 -65.78 -11.81
CA ILE A 2 4.51 -64.80 -10.71
C ILE A 2 3.11 -64.89 -10.07
N SER A 3 3.03 -65.22 -8.81
CA SER A 3 1.74 -65.43 -8.12
C SER A 3 0.97 -64.11 -7.98
N ALA A 4 -0.34 -64.13 -8.23
CA ALA A 4 -1.27 -63.02 -8.19
C ALA A 4 -1.16 -62.06 -6.97
N PRO A 5 -0.81 -62.48 -5.74
CA PRO A 5 -0.68 -61.62 -4.59
C PRO A 5 0.47 -60.61 -4.68
N TYR A 6 1.55 -60.89 -5.42
CA TYR A 6 2.68 -59.96 -5.58
C TYR A 6 2.34 -58.78 -6.50
N VAL A 7 1.51 -59.00 -7.51
CA VAL A 7 1.06 -57.94 -8.42
C VAL A 7 0.08 -56.99 -7.72
N ALA A 8 -0.78 -57.49 -6.85
CA ALA A 8 -1.70 -56.68 -6.06
C ALA A 8 -0.99 -55.79 -5.05
N ALA A 9 0.12 -56.23 -4.44
CA ALA A 9 0.93 -55.44 -3.52
C ALA A 9 1.69 -54.31 -4.22
N LEU A 10 2.06 -54.49 -5.49
CA LEU A 10 2.74 -53.46 -6.30
C LEU A 10 1.80 -52.32 -6.76
N LEU A 11 0.49 -52.59 -6.79
CA LEU A 11 -0.55 -51.64 -7.19
C LEU A 11 -1.19 -50.86 -6.03
N MET A 12 -0.83 -51.17 -4.77
CA MET A 12 -1.31 -50.41 -3.63
C MET A 12 -0.57 -49.08 -3.56
N PRO A 13 -1.29 -47.95 -3.64
CA PRO A 13 -0.66 -46.64 -3.51
C PRO A 13 -0.02 -46.55 -2.12
N ASN A 14 1.25 -46.16 -2.10
CA ASN A 14 1.98 -45.97 -0.84
C ASN A 14 1.23 -44.91 0.00
N PRO A 15 0.74 -45.24 1.22
CA PRO A 15 -0.05 -44.34 2.05
C PRO A 15 0.70 -43.05 2.40
N VAL A 16 2.04 -43.07 2.44
CA VAL A 16 2.87 -41.91 2.68
C VAL A 16 2.77 -40.98 1.48
N LEU A 17 2.92 -41.46 0.25
CA LEU A 17 2.80 -40.62 -0.96
C LEU A 17 1.40 -40.03 -1.11
N LEU A 18 0.34 -40.75 -0.71
CA LEU A 18 -1.01 -40.20 -0.70
C LEU A 18 -1.18 -39.08 0.33
N ALA A 19 -0.60 -39.24 1.52
CA ALA A 19 -0.64 -38.22 2.57
C ALA A 19 0.12 -36.97 2.13
N ASP A 20 1.29 -37.12 1.52
CA ASP A 20 2.08 -36.00 1.00
C ASP A 20 1.33 -35.26 -0.14
N LEU A 21 0.73 -36.01 -1.06
CA LEU A 21 -0.07 -35.40 -2.13
C LEU A 21 -1.27 -34.63 -1.58
N LEU A 22 -1.96 -35.20 -0.58
CA LEU A 22 -3.08 -34.54 0.08
C LEU A 22 -2.63 -33.26 0.79
N ALA A 23 -1.50 -33.28 1.49
CA ALA A 23 -0.91 -32.12 2.14
C ALA A 23 -0.57 -31.00 1.14
N VAL A 24 0.01 -31.36 0.00
CA VAL A 24 0.30 -30.40 -1.09
C VAL A 24 -0.99 -29.80 -1.65
N ILE A 25 -2.01 -30.62 -1.90
CA ILE A 25 -3.31 -30.13 -2.40
C ILE A 25 -3.95 -29.17 -1.38
N ILE A 26 -3.98 -29.53 -0.10
CA ILE A 26 -4.50 -28.66 0.97
C ILE A 26 -3.73 -27.35 1.03
N PHE A 27 -2.40 -27.40 0.96
CA PHE A 27 -1.54 -26.21 0.94
C PHE A 27 -1.84 -25.31 -0.28
N LEU A 28 -1.97 -25.89 -1.47
CA LEU A 28 -2.31 -25.15 -2.68
C LEU A 28 -3.69 -24.51 -2.59
N LEU A 29 -4.71 -25.26 -2.13
CA LEU A 29 -6.07 -24.75 -1.92
C LEU A 29 -6.08 -23.60 -0.90
N TRP A 30 -5.35 -23.73 0.21
CA TRP A 30 -5.22 -22.70 1.22
C TRP A 30 -4.51 -21.44 0.67
N ARG A 31 -3.44 -21.61 -0.10
CA ARG A 31 -2.73 -20.53 -0.80
C ARG A 31 -3.64 -19.82 -1.81
N PHE A 32 -4.40 -20.56 -2.61
CA PHE A 32 -5.39 -20.03 -3.56
C PHE A 32 -6.49 -19.23 -2.84
N ARG A 33 -7.04 -19.78 -1.78
CA ARG A 33 -8.05 -19.07 -0.97
C ARG A 33 -7.51 -17.78 -0.36
N ARG A 34 -6.32 -17.80 0.18
CA ARG A 34 -5.68 -16.57 0.72
C ARG A 34 -5.49 -15.51 -0.36
N HIS A 35 -5.00 -15.89 -1.52
CA HIS A 35 -4.79 -14.99 -2.65
C HIS A 35 -6.13 -14.36 -3.11
N SER A 36 -7.17 -15.16 -3.29
CA SER A 36 -8.49 -14.66 -3.72
C SER A 36 -9.15 -13.72 -2.69
N VAL A 37 -8.97 -13.97 -1.38
CA VAL A 37 -9.48 -13.08 -0.31
C VAL A 37 -8.74 -11.76 -0.32
N SER A 38 -7.41 -11.77 -0.48
CA SER A 38 -6.60 -10.55 -0.58
C SER A 38 -7.04 -9.72 -1.80
N GLU A 39 -7.17 -10.32 -2.97
CA GLU A 39 -7.62 -9.63 -4.18
C GLU A 39 -9.02 -9.02 -4.05
N ARG A 40 -9.96 -9.74 -3.43
CA ARG A 40 -11.32 -9.21 -3.15
C ARG A 40 -11.25 -8.00 -2.23
N ARG A 41 -10.38 -8.02 -1.21
CA ARG A 41 -10.16 -6.91 -0.29
C ARG A 41 -9.57 -5.70 -1.02
N HIS A 42 -8.53 -5.88 -1.82
CA HIS A 42 -7.95 -4.83 -2.65
C HIS A 42 -8.98 -4.19 -3.58
N ARG A 43 -9.77 -5.02 -4.27
CA ARG A 43 -10.84 -4.53 -5.15
C ARG A 43 -11.88 -3.68 -4.41
N ARG A 44 -12.28 -4.10 -3.20
CA ARG A 44 -13.22 -3.33 -2.36
C ARG A 44 -12.63 -1.98 -1.93
N TYR A 45 -11.37 -1.94 -1.52
CA TYR A 45 -10.72 -0.70 -1.11
C TYR A 45 -10.52 0.25 -2.28
N ARG A 46 -10.15 -0.24 -3.47
CA ARG A 46 -10.08 0.56 -4.70
C ARG A 46 -11.43 1.15 -5.07
N ALA A 47 -12.49 0.36 -5.10
CA ALA A 47 -13.85 0.83 -5.38
C ALA A 47 -14.33 1.86 -4.35
N THR A 48 -13.92 1.71 -3.09
CA THR A 48 -14.23 2.69 -2.04
C THR A 48 -13.39 3.95 -2.20
N ALA A 49 -12.11 3.85 -2.53
CA ALA A 49 -11.23 4.98 -2.81
C ALA A 49 -11.76 5.84 -3.98
N ASP A 50 -12.27 5.20 -5.03
CA ASP A 50 -12.90 5.90 -6.15
C ASP A 50 -14.13 6.71 -5.72
N ARG A 51 -14.99 6.15 -4.89
CA ARG A 51 -16.13 6.87 -4.30
C ARG A 51 -15.70 8.01 -3.39
N VAL A 52 -14.67 7.80 -2.57
CA VAL A 52 -14.08 8.85 -1.72
C VAL A 52 -13.53 9.98 -2.58
N TYR A 53 -12.80 9.66 -3.64
CA TYR A 53 -12.25 10.64 -4.57
C TYR A 53 -13.35 11.53 -5.17
N THR A 54 -14.45 10.93 -5.60
CA THR A 54 -15.61 11.66 -6.12
C THR A 54 -16.26 12.50 -5.02
N ARG A 55 -16.43 11.95 -3.81
CA ARG A 55 -17.03 12.65 -2.68
C ARG A 55 -16.22 13.87 -2.25
N LEU A 56 -14.92 13.82 -2.24
CA LEU A 56 -14.04 14.94 -1.89
C LEU A 56 -14.27 16.16 -2.79
N ARG A 57 -14.60 15.97 -4.06
CA ARG A 57 -14.91 17.04 -5.00
C ARG A 57 -16.23 17.76 -4.69
N GLN A 58 -17.15 17.07 -4.03
CA GLN A 58 -18.46 17.61 -3.64
C GLN A 58 -18.42 18.42 -2.33
N LEU A 59 -17.36 18.25 -1.53
CA LEU A 59 -17.20 18.97 -0.27
C LEU A 59 -16.67 20.38 -0.55
N SER A 60 -17.34 21.39 0.04
CA SER A 60 -17.11 22.79 -0.26
C SER A 60 -15.86 23.40 0.38
N GLY A 61 -15.36 22.82 1.47
CA GLY A 61 -14.28 23.42 2.24
C GLY A 61 -13.13 22.45 2.56
N ASP A 62 -11.90 22.96 2.63
CA ASP A 62 -10.71 22.18 2.94
C ASP A 62 -10.75 21.54 4.32
N GLY A 63 -11.35 22.23 5.31
CA GLY A 63 -11.59 21.67 6.63
C GLY A 63 -12.52 20.46 6.61
N GLN A 64 -13.56 20.51 5.80
CA GLN A 64 -14.48 19.36 5.61
C GLN A 64 -13.78 18.21 4.91
N ARG A 65 -13.01 18.47 3.84
CA ARG A 65 -12.21 17.46 3.13
C ARG A 65 -11.22 16.77 4.05
N MET A 66 -10.45 17.55 4.83
CA MET A 66 -9.50 16.99 5.79
C MET A 66 -10.17 16.22 6.92
N SER A 67 -11.30 16.71 7.44
CA SER A 67 -12.08 15.99 8.45
C SER A 67 -12.61 14.65 7.92
N TYR A 68 -13.07 14.62 6.68
CA TYR A 68 -13.52 13.41 6.01
C TYR A 68 -12.37 12.40 5.81
N LEU A 69 -11.20 12.85 5.30
CA LEU A 69 -10.02 12.02 5.12
C LEU A 69 -9.53 11.37 6.43
N ARG A 70 -9.66 12.07 7.55
CA ARG A 70 -9.29 11.54 8.88
C ARG A 70 -10.22 10.44 9.39
N LYS A 71 -11.38 10.25 8.77
CA LYS A 71 -12.40 9.26 9.18
C LYS A 71 -12.45 8.01 8.30
N ILE A 72 -11.91 8.08 7.07
CA ILE A 72 -11.92 6.92 6.16
C ILE A 72 -11.00 5.80 6.67
N ASN A 73 -11.21 4.59 6.18
CA ASN A 73 -10.35 3.46 6.51
C ASN A 73 -8.90 3.73 6.04
N PRO A 74 -7.84 3.39 6.82
CA PRO A 74 -6.45 3.61 6.44
C PRO A 74 -6.10 3.00 5.07
N TYR A 75 -6.51 1.77 4.79
CA TYR A 75 -6.25 1.11 3.51
C TYR A 75 -6.96 1.78 2.33
N VAL A 76 -8.13 2.37 2.58
CA VAL A 76 -8.82 3.21 1.58
C VAL A 76 -8.03 4.49 1.33
N PHE A 77 -7.40 5.06 2.35
CA PHE A 77 -6.55 6.24 2.20
C PHE A 77 -5.29 5.93 1.36
N GLU A 78 -4.65 4.79 1.59
CA GLU A 78 -3.52 4.30 0.77
C GLU A 78 -3.93 4.16 -0.70
N GLU A 79 -5.02 3.44 -0.98
CA GLU A 79 -5.53 3.28 -2.35
C GLU A 79 -5.97 4.60 -3.00
N LEU A 80 -6.51 5.54 -2.21
CA LEU A 80 -6.90 6.87 -2.68
C LEU A 80 -5.70 7.68 -3.18
N LEU A 81 -4.56 7.59 -2.50
CA LEU A 81 -3.32 8.26 -2.91
C LEU A 81 -2.78 7.66 -4.21
N LEU A 82 -2.72 6.33 -4.30
CA LEU A 82 -2.28 5.65 -5.50
C LEU A 82 -3.19 5.97 -6.69
N LEU A 83 -4.51 6.00 -6.47
CA LEU A 83 -5.49 6.41 -7.47
C LEU A 83 -5.28 7.86 -7.93
N ALA A 84 -4.94 8.77 -7.01
CA ALA A 84 -4.68 10.17 -7.35
C ALA A 84 -3.46 10.32 -8.27
N PHE A 85 -2.39 9.57 -8.04
CA PHE A 85 -1.22 9.53 -8.92
C PHE A 85 -1.56 8.88 -10.28
N GLU A 86 -2.28 7.76 -10.30
CA GLU A 86 -2.72 7.11 -11.55
C GLU A 86 -3.54 8.05 -12.44
N ARG A 87 -4.46 8.80 -11.83
CA ARG A 87 -5.30 9.78 -12.56
C ARG A 87 -4.53 10.96 -13.12
N GLN A 88 -3.33 11.21 -12.60
CA GLN A 88 -2.39 12.19 -13.16
C GLN A 88 -1.43 11.59 -14.19
N GLY A 89 -1.59 10.30 -14.53
CA GLY A 89 -0.77 9.61 -15.54
C GLY A 89 0.53 9.02 -15.00
N TYR A 90 0.75 8.98 -13.69
CA TYR A 90 1.91 8.33 -13.12
C TYR A 90 1.72 6.81 -13.04
N ALA A 91 2.76 6.06 -13.37
CA ALA A 91 2.78 4.61 -13.14
C ALA A 91 2.89 4.35 -11.64
N VAL A 92 1.98 3.54 -11.09
CA VAL A 92 1.98 3.16 -9.67
C VAL A 92 2.10 1.65 -9.51
N GLN A 93 2.77 1.24 -8.44
CA GLN A 93 2.87 -0.14 -8.03
C GLN A 93 2.27 -0.30 -6.64
N ARG A 94 1.23 -1.11 -6.53
CA ARG A 94 0.57 -1.48 -5.29
C ARG A 94 1.32 -2.64 -4.64
N ASN A 95 1.31 -2.68 -3.32
CA ASN A 95 1.82 -3.84 -2.60
C ASN A 95 0.87 -5.03 -2.76
N ALA A 96 1.43 -6.24 -2.79
CA ALA A 96 0.64 -7.48 -2.83
C ALA A 96 -0.16 -7.72 -1.53
N SER A 97 0.27 -7.11 -0.42
CA SER A 97 -0.35 -7.22 0.90
C SER A 97 -0.34 -5.86 1.60
N TYR A 98 -1.37 -5.59 2.42
CA TYR A 98 -1.43 -4.40 3.28
C TYR A 98 -0.62 -4.52 4.58
N SER A 99 0.07 -5.62 4.81
CA SER A 99 0.85 -5.87 6.01
C SER A 99 2.13 -6.64 5.68
N GLY A 100 3.22 -6.28 6.35
CA GLY A 100 4.49 -7.01 6.24
C GLY A 100 5.58 -6.33 5.40
N ASP A 101 5.31 -5.23 4.72
CA ASP A 101 6.24 -4.58 3.78
C ASP A 101 7.04 -3.41 4.42
N GLY A 102 7.33 -3.51 5.73
CA GLY A 102 8.13 -2.50 6.44
C GLY A 102 7.47 -1.11 6.52
N GLY A 103 6.12 -1.05 6.38
CA GLY A 103 5.36 0.20 6.44
C GLY A 103 5.30 0.98 5.13
N LEU A 104 5.70 0.37 4.01
CA LEU A 104 5.49 0.90 2.67
C LEU A 104 4.07 0.58 2.20
N ASP A 105 3.41 1.56 1.59
CA ASP A 105 2.02 1.44 1.15
C ASP A 105 1.89 1.42 -0.38
N GLY A 106 2.99 1.63 -1.09
CA GLY A 106 3.06 1.54 -2.55
C GLY A 106 4.28 2.26 -3.11
N ARG A 107 4.34 2.32 -4.44
CA ARG A 107 5.38 3.02 -5.20
C ARG A 107 4.76 3.82 -6.32
N VAL A 108 5.40 4.93 -6.68
CA VAL A 108 5.04 5.75 -7.83
C VAL A 108 6.29 6.08 -8.63
N HIS A 109 6.19 6.04 -9.94
CA HIS A 109 7.28 6.43 -10.83
C HIS A 109 7.10 7.88 -11.26
N ILE A 110 8.06 8.74 -10.86
CA ILE A 110 8.07 10.18 -11.13
C ILE A 110 9.34 10.50 -11.90
N ASN A 111 9.22 10.99 -13.13
CA ASN A 111 10.34 11.32 -14.01
C ASN A 111 11.35 10.16 -14.23
N GLY A 112 10.85 8.92 -14.29
CA GLY A 112 11.67 7.72 -14.44
C GLY A 112 12.26 7.16 -13.14
N GLU A 113 12.15 7.86 -12.03
CA GLU A 113 12.60 7.40 -10.71
C GLU A 113 11.45 6.73 -9.94
N CYS A 114 11.78 5.66 -9.21
CA CYS A 114 10.85 4.99 -8.31
C CYS A 114 10.85 5.68 -6.94
N TRP A 115 9.70 6.20 -6.54
CA TRP A 115 9.49 6.83 -5.23
C TRP A 115 8.63 5.93 -4.35
N LEU A 116 9.08 5.69 -3.13
CA LEU A 116 8.35 4.92 -2.14
C LEU A 116 7.26 5.79 -1.48
N ILE A 117 6.10 5.21 -1.21
CA ILE A 117 4.99 5.90 -0.53
C ILE A 117 4.79 5.28 0.85
N GLN A 118 4.78 6.13 1.87
CA GLN A 118 4.28 5.82 3.19
C GLN A 118 3.10 6.75 3.52
N ALA A 119 1.93 6.18 3.75
CA ALA A 119 0.69 6.88 4.02
C ALA A 119 0.29 6.73 5.48
N LYS A 120 0.01 7.82 6.16
CA LYS A 120 -0.41 7.79 7.56
C LYS A 120 -1.65 8.64 7.78
N ARG A 121 -2.75 7.98 8.16
CA ARG A 121 -4.00 8.66 8.52
C ARG A 121 -3.97 9.04 10.00
N TYR A 122 -3.63 10.29 10.28
CA TYR A 122 -3.58 10.85 11.63
C TYR A 122 -4.64 11.93 11.85
N SER A 123 -5.22 12.00 13.06
CA SER A 123 -6.05 13.12 13.51
C SER A 123 -5.26 14.22 14.21
N ARG A 124 -4.08 13.88 14.74
CA ARG A 124 -3.17 14.77 15.50
C ARG A 124 -1.90 15.05 14.68
N ALA A 125 -0.94 15.73 15.30
CA ALA A 125 0.37 15.92 14.71
C ALA A 125 1.14 14.61 14.57
N ILE A 126 1.94 14.50 13.51
CA ILE A 126 2.91 13.41 13.36
C ILE A 126 4.08 13.61 14.32
N THR A 127 4.70 12.52 14.73
CA THR A 127 5.93 12.57 15.51
C THR A 127 7.15 12.67 14.61
N PRO A 128 8.23 13.36 15.01
CA PRO A 128 9.49 13.37 14.25
C PRO A 128 10.05 11.97 14.02
N ALA A 129 9.87 11.04 14.96
CA ALA A 129 10.32 9.66 14.86
C ALA A 129 9.78 8.97 13.60
N HIS A 130 8.48 9.13 13.28
CA HIS A 130 7.92 8.53 12.07
C HIS A 130 8.58 9.03 10.77
N VAL A 131 8.98 10.31 10.76
CA VAL A 131 9.67 10.91 9.61
C VAL A 131 11.10 10.37 9.51
N GLN A 132 11.80 10.28 10.65
CA GLN A 132 13.16 9.76 10.75
C GLN A 132 13.23 8.27 10.38
N ASP A 133 12.30 7.45 10.88
CA ASP A 133 12.23 6.02 10.56
C ASP A 133 12.06 5.79 9.05
N PHE A 134 11.20 6.59 8.41
CA PHE A 134 10.99 6.49 6.97
C PHE A 134 12.21 7.01 6.19
N ASP A 135 12.83 8.10 6.61
CA ASP A 135 14.04 8.63 6.00
C ASP A 135 15.22 7.63 6.08
N ALA A 136 15.39 6.96 7.25
CA ALA A 136 16.35 5.90 7.42
C ALA A 136 16.09 4.70 6.50
N LEU A 137 14.81 4.36 6.27
CA LEU A 137 14.43 3.32 5.32
C LEU A 137 14.82 3.73 3.90
N LEU A 138 14.51 4.97 3.49
CA LEU A 138 14.84 5.50 2.17
C LEU A 138 16.36 5.49 1.93
N THR A 139 17.14 5.94 2.91
CA THR A 139 18.61 5.94 2.87
C THR A 139 19.16 4.53 2.67
N ARG A 140 18.64 3.56 3.43
CA ARG A 140 19.05 2.15 3.31
C ARG A 140 18.72 1.54 1.94
N MET A 141 17.60 1.97 1.34
CA MET A 141 17.17 1.48 0.03
C MET A 141 17.77 2.28 -1.15
N GLY A 142 18.43 3.41 -0.89
CA GLY A 142 18.92 4.30 -1.93
C GLY A 142 17.80 4.87 -2.79
N GLN A 143 16.61 5.11 -2.23
CA GLN A 143 15.43 5.56 -2.96
C GLN A 143 14.84 6.82 -2.36
N ARG A 144 14.09 7.57 -3.17
CA ARG A 144 13.29 8.72 -2.72
C ARG A 144 11.93 8.27 -2.21
N GLY A 145 11.27 9.10 -1.40
CA GLY A 145 9.98 8.74 -0.87
C GLY A 145 9.07 9.90 -0.50
N LEU A 146 7.79 9.59 -0.48
CA LEU A 146 6.70 10.48 -0.13
C LEU A 146 6.10 10.01 1.20
N PHE A 147 6.22 10.85 2.24
CA PHE A 147 5.52 10.64 3.50
C PHE A 147 4.21 11.45 3.47
N ILE A 148 3.10 10.76 3.24
CA ILE A 148 1.80 11.40 3.02
C ILE A 148 0.90 11.20 4.23
N HIS A 149 0.37 12.29 4.82
CA HIS A 149 -0.45 12.16 6.02
C HIS A 149 -1.56 13.20 6.14
N THR A 150 -2.60 12.88 6.93
CA THR A 150 -3.75 13.76 7.20
C THR A 150 -3.58 14.56 8.49
N GLY A 151 -2.51 14.34 9.25
CA GLY A 151 -2.21 15.06 10.49
C GLY A 151 -1.63 16.44 10.27
N ARG A 152 -1.16 17.07 11.35
CA ARG A 152 -0.38 18.31 11.31
C ARG A 152 1.10 17.99 11.27
N THR A 153 1.86 18.76 10.49
CA THR A 153 3.32 18.68 10.46
C THR A 153 3.89 19.71 11.42
N GLY A 154 4.45 19.27 12.54
CA GLY A 154 5.13 20.13 13.51
C GLY A 154 6.49 20.63 12.98
N GLN A 155 7.07 21.65 13.66
CA GLN A 155 8.35 22.25 13.25
C GLN A 155 9.48 21.21 13.18
N LYS A 156 9.63 20.36 14.19
CA LYS A 156 10.67 19.33 14.25
C LYS A 156 10.57 18.33 13.07
N SER A 157 9.34 17.96 12.66
CA SER A 157 9.11 17.08 11.51
C SER A 157 9.42 17.78 10.18
N ARG A 158 9.15 19.07 10.07
CA ARG A 158 9.53 19.88 8.90
C ARG A 158 11.04 19.97 8.76
N THR A 159 11.75 20.29 9.86
CA THR A 159 13.21 20.35 9.87
C THR A 159 13.82 19.00 9.46
N ALA A 160 13.32 17.87 10.00
CA ALA A 160 13.79 16.55 9.62
C ALA A 160 13.60 16.27 8.13
N SER A 161 12.47 16.68 7.54
CA SER A 161 12.24 16.54 6.10
C SER A 161 13.09 17.47 5.26
N SER A 162 13.30 18.72 5.71
CA SER A 162 14.10 19.71 4.97
C SER A 162 15.59 19.36 4.93
N SER A 163 16.09 18.61 5.89
CA SER A 163 17.46 18.12 5.93
C SER A 163 17.68 16.87 5.06
N SER A 164 16.62 16.21 4.63
CA SER A 164 16.68 15.04 3.76
C SER A 164 16.51 15.42 2.30
N GLN A 165 17.41 14.93 1.44
CA GLN A 165 17.28 15.08 -0.01
C GLN A 165 16.37 14.01 -0.64
N GLN A 166 16.00 13.00 0.11
CA GLN A 166 15.29 11.82 -0.38
C GLN A 166 13.81 11.82 0.01
N LEU A 167 13.45 12.54 1.09
CA LEU A 167 12.13 12.50 1.69
C LEU A 167 11.34 13.79 1.44
N MET A 168 10.11 13.63 0.95
CA MET A 168 9.15 14.72 0.83
C MET A 168 7.90 14.44 1.67
N ILE A 169 7.50 15.42 2.49
CA ILE A 169 6.24 15.36 3.23
C ILE A 169 5.11 16.01 2.41
N ILE A 170 4.02 15.27 2.25
CA ILE A 170 2.77 15.77 1.63
C ILE A 170 1.66 15.75 2.69
N SER A 171 1.19 16.92 3.07
CA SER A 171 0.10 17.08 4.05
C SER A 171 -0.67 18.38 3.82
N GLY A 172 -1.78 18.58 4.52
CA GLY A 172 -2.58 19.80 4.45
C GLY A 172 -2.96 20.17 3.03
N GLN A 173 -2.63 21.39 2.61
CA GLN A 173 -2.97 21.93 1.29
C GLN A 173 -2.34 21.13 0.14
N ARG A 174 -1.09 20.65 0.29
CA ARG A 174 -0.43 19.82 -0.72
C ARG A 174 -1.17 18.50 -0.93
N LEU A 175 -1.64 17.86 0.15
CA LEU A 175 -2.46 16.64 0.07
C LEU A 175 -3.78 16.92 -0.65
N LEU A 176 -4.47 18.00 -0.31
CA LEU A 176 -5.73 18.36 -0.97
C LEU A 176 -5.50 18.72 -2.45
N ALA A 177 -4.40 19.37 -2.79
CA ALA A 177 -4.01 19.67 -4.17
C ALA A 177 -3.79 18.38 -4.98
N LEU A 178 -3.05 17.39 -4.43
CA LEU A 178 -2.87 16.07 -5.03
C LEU A 178 -4.21 15.39 -5.30
N LEU A 179 -5.11 15.37 -4.31
CA LEU A 179 -6.43 14.73 -4.40
C LEU A 179 -7.42 15.52 -5.27
N ALA A 180 -7.18 16.82 -5.50
CA ALA A 180 -7.93 17.63 -6.45
C ALA A 180 -7.47 17.42 -7.91
N GLY A 181 -6.40 16.65 -8.13
CA GLY A 181 -5.83 16.40 -9.46
C GLY A 181 -4.90 17.51 -9.94
N LYS A 182 -4.42 18.40 -9.06
CA LYS A 182 -3.39 19.37 -9.43
C LYS A 182 -2.08 18.63 -9.73
N PRO A 183 -1.36 19.02 -10.79
CA PRO A 183 -0.13 18.36 -11.17
C PRO A 183 0.87 18.32 -10.01
N PHE A 184 1.42 17.12 -9.75
CA PHE A 184 2.36 16.93 -8.64
C PHE A 184 3.57 17.87 -8.73
N LYS A 185 4.02 18.17 -9.95
CA LYS A 185 5.14 19.09 -10.23
C LYS A 185 4.93 20.50 -9.68
N GLU A 186 3.68 20.96 -9.54
CA GLU A 186 3.39 22.35 -9.08
C GLU A 186 3.63 22.55 -7.57
N PHE A 187 3.69 21.48 -6.78
CA PHE A 187 3.85 21.60 -5.33
C PHE A 187 4.97 20.71 -4.75
N SER A 188 5.77 20.11 -5.63
CA SER A 188 6.93 19.29 -5.26
C SER A 188 8.25 20.06 -5.24
N LEU A 189 8.23 21.35 -5.61
CA LEU A 189 9.37 22.26 -5.59
C LEU A 189 9.48 22.96 -4.23
#